data_4725c97c7d155feea5a16f1a7b78c37b
#
_entry.id   4725c97c7d155feea5a16f1a7b78c37b
#
_cell.length_a   1.000
_cell.length_b   1.000
_cell.length_c   1.000
_cell.angle_alpha   90.00
_cell.angle_beta   90.00
_cell.angle_gamma   90.00
#
_symmetry.space_group_name_H-M   'P 1'
#
loop_
_entity.id
_entity.type
_entity.pdbx_description
1 polymer ?
#
loop_
_entity_poly.entity_id
_entity_poly.type
_entity_poly.pdbx_seq_one_letter_code
_entity_poly.pdbx_strand_id
1 'polypeptide(L)'
;MDLKGKVALVTGGASGYGKEYCKELFKYGCKVSICDINTDAGEDLLHQLSKTAKDRVIFCPCDVTDYPQFEEAFQTTISKLGGVDIVVNSASVMNDRLWELEVDVNLNGVIRGLLLAFRFLGRDRGGPGGIVVNTGSSCSTQPLVSLPVFTATKHAVAALTRSYGDQYHVNLTGVRVVALCPSPTEAALAGDPRKRILSGEYEQAWQKDIGSTPAVKPENLGKALIEIIQKAPSGSSWLVENSRPPKEIILFS
;
A
#
# COMPACT_ATOMS: atom_id res chain seq x y z
N MET A 1 4.63 -14.47 -10.52
CA MET A 1 6.03 -14.08 -10.17
C MET A 1 6.51 -14.98 -9.06
N ASP A 2 7.69 -15.59 -9.17
CA ASP A 2 8.35 -16.22 -8.01
C ASP A 2 8.90 -15.11 -7.10
N LEU A 3 8.64 -15.21 -5.81
CA LEU A 3 8.97 -14.17 -4.82
C LEU A 3 10.33 -14.38 -4.16
N LYS A 4 10.88 -15.60 -4.24
CA LYS A 4 12.16 -15.92 -3.58
C LYS A 4 13.30 -15.07 -4.14
N GLY A 5 13.95 -14.32 -3.26
CA GLY A 5 15.06 -13.42 -3.62
C GLY A 5 14.64 -12.07 -4.23
N LYS A 6 13.35 -11.85 -4.52
CA LYS A 6 12.83 -10.58 -4.99
C LYS A 6 12.94 -9.49 -3.94
N VAL A 7 13.12 -8.25 -4.35
CA VAL A 7 13.26 -7.10 -3.47
C VAL A 7 11.96 -6.30 -3.47
N ALA A 8 11.40 -6.13 -2.28
CA ALA A 8 10.18 -5.37 -2.05
C ALA A 8 10.46 -4.09 -1.24
N LEU A 9 9.96 -2.96 -1.71
CA LEU A 9 9.90 -1.70 -0.99
C LEU A 9 8.46 -1.45 -0.55
N VAL A 10 8.23 -1.24 0.75
CA VAL A 10 6.89 -1.09 1.32
C VAL A 10 6.80 0.22 2.09
N THR A 11 6.00 1.18 1.63
CA THR A 11 5.74 2.44 2.36
C THR A 11 4.69 2.25 3.44
N GLY A 12 4.80 2.98 4.56
CA GLY A 12 3.97 2.73 5.74
C GLY A 12 4.23 1.35 6.34
N GLY A 13 5.46 0.83 6.14
CA GLY A 13 5.82 -0.56 6.42
C GLY A 13 5.99 -0.91 7.90
N ALA A 14 6.04 0.09 8.79
CA ALA A 14 6.27 -0.14 10.21
C ALA A 14 5.00 -0.47 11.00
N SER A 15 3.84 -0.19 10.46
CA SER A 15 2.56 -0.34 11.17
C SER A 15 1.42 -0.87 10.28
N GLY A 16 0.28 -1.19 10.90
CA GLY A 16 -0.96 -1.52 10.20
C GLY A 16 -0.80 -2.57 9.09
N TYR A 17 -1.35 -2.26 7.92
CA TYR A 17 -1.32 -3.14 6.75
C TYR A 17 0.10 -3.34 6.23
N GLY A 18 0.89 -2.26 6.15
CA GLY A 18 2.26 -2.31 5.64
C GLY A 18 3.15 -3.25 6.43
N LYS A 19 3.02 -3.28 7.76
CA LYS A 19 3.73 -4.22 8.63
C LYS A 19 3.42 -5.67 8.30
N GLU A 20 2.16 -6.00 8.07
CA GLU A 20 1.75 -7.36 7.70
C GLU A 20 2.24 -7.72 6.27
N TYR A 21 2.26 -6.75 5.35
CA TYR A 21 2.85 -6.92 4.03
C TYR A 21 4.35 -7.23 4.12
N CYS A 22 5.10 -6.47 4.92
CA CYS A 22 6.53 -6.72 5.14
C CYS A 22 6.79 -8.11 5.69
N LYS A 23 6.04 -8.54 6.72
CA LYS A 23 6.18 -9.86 7.33
C LYS A 23 5.91 -10.99 6.33
N GLU A 24 4.83 -10.89 5.57
CA GLU A 24 4.46 -11.98 4.66
C GLU A 24 5.40 -12.03 3.45
N LEU A 25 5.79 -10.89 2.85
CA LEU A 25 6.82 -10.84 1.81
C LEU A 25 8.14 -11.47 2.28
N PHE A 26 8.58 -11.12 3.49
CA PHE A 26 9.80 -11.68 4.08
C PHE A 26 9.71 -13.19 4.28
N LYS A 27 8.58 -13.69 4.75
CA LYS A 27 8.29 -15.13 4.92
C LYS A 27 8.33 -15.89 3.60
N TYR A 28 7.87 -15.27 2.50
CA TYR A 28 7.94 -15.84 1.15
C TYR A 28 9.32 -15.70 0.49
N GLY A 29 10.33 -15.27 1.23
CA GLY A 29 11.71 -15.24 0.78
C GLY A 29 12.13 -13.96 0.07
N CYS A 30 11.29 -12.92 0.08
CA CYS A 30 11.69 -11.60 -0.40
C CYS A 30 12.76 -10.97 0.51
N LYS A 31 13.57 -10.10 -0.07
CA LYS A 31 14.26 -9.05 0.65
C LYS A 31 13.30 -7.88 0.81
N VAL A 32 13.27 -7.21 1.97
CA VAL A 32 12.27 -6.20 2.30
C VAL A 32 12.92 -4.91 2.76
N SER A 33 12.57 -3.82 2.13
CA SER A 33 12.83 -2.45 2.58
C SER A 33 11.57 -1.93 3.27
N ILE A 34 11.64 -1.76 4.58
CA ILE A 34 10.60 -1.17 5.40
C ILE A 34 10.77 0.34 5.32
N CYS A 35 9.82 1.06 4.71
CA CYS A 35 9.85 2.52 4.58
C CYS A 35 8.73 3.13 5.42
N ASP A 36 9.07 3.98 6.39
CA ASP A 36 8.09 4.60 7.29
C ASP A 36 8.65 5.88 7.92
N ILE A 37 7.77 6.78 8.34
CA ILE A 37 8.13 7.96 9.13
C ILE A 37 8.38 7.62 10.59
N ASN A 38 7.81 6.52 11.09
CA ASN A 38 7.96 6.08 12.48
C ASN A 38 9.22 5.23 12.62
N THR A 39 10.31 5.88 12.99
CA THR A 39 11.63 5.25 13.13
C THR A 39 11.63 4.14 14.18
N ASP A 40 11.04 4.38 15.34
CA ASP A 40 11.03 3.41 16.45
C ASP A 40 10.31 2.10 16.03
N ALA A 41 9.10 2.23 15.46
CA ALA A 41 8.34 1.08 14.99
C ALA A 41 9.02 0.37 13.80
N GLY A 42 9.72 1.13 12.94
CA GLY A 42 10.49 0.59 11.82
C GLY A 42 11.69 -0.23 12.27
N GLU A 43 12.48 0.28 13.21
CA GLU A 43 13.61 -0.40 13.80
C GLU A 43 13.18 -1.64 14.61
N ASP A 44 12.07 -1.57 15.34
CA ASP A 44 11.50 -2.73 16.03
C ASP A 44 11.15 -3.86 15.06
N LEU A 45 10.51 -3.54 13.93
CA LEU A 45 10.17 -4.53 12.92
C LEU A 45 11.42 -5.07 12.23
N LEU A 46 12.38 -4.20 11.89
CA LEU A 46 13.69 -4.58 11.38
C LEU A 46 14.35 -5.59 12.32
N HIS A 47 14.41 -5.28 13.63
CA HIS A 47 15.00 -6.17 14.63
C HIS A 47 14.28 -7.53 14.69
N GLN A 48 12.94 -7.54 14.64
CA GLN A 48 12.16 -8.78 14.64
C GLN A 48 12.51 -9.68 13.44
N LEU A 49 12.52 -9.12 12.22
CA LEU A 49 12.76 -9.89 10.99
C LEU A 49 14.23 -10.30 10.84
N SER A 50 15.16 -9.46 11.29
CA SER A 50 16.62 -9.72 11.25
C SER A 50 17.04 -10.94 12.06
N LYS A 51 16.28 -11.36 13.07
CA LYS A 51 16.55 -12.59 13.84
C LYS A 51 16.55 -13.84 12.96
N THR A 52 15.80 -13.83 11.86
CA THR A 52 15.68 -14.97 10.95
C THR A 52 16.67 -14.87 9.78
N ALA A 53 16.85 -13.67 9.20
CA ALA A 53 17.78 -13.45 8.09
C ALA A 53 18.13 -11.96 7.97
N LYS A 54 19.25 -11.59 8.57
CA LYS A 54 19.69 -10.20 8.72
C LYS A 54 19.90 -9.48 7.37
N ASP A 55 20.43 -10.19 6.37
CA ASP A 55 20.79 -9.61 5.07
C ASP A 55 19.60 -9.41 4.14
N ARG A 56 18.37 -9.75 4.58
CA ARG A 56 17.15 -9.67 3.76
C ARG A 56 16.22 -8.55 4.16
N VAL A 57 16.56 -7.72 5.12
CA VAL A 57 15.69 -6.65 5.59
C VAL A 57 16.48 -5.40 5.94
N ILE A 58 15.95 -4.24 5.56
CA ILE A 58 16.45 -2.93 5.97
C ILE A 58 15.28 -2.04 6.38
N PHE A 59 15.57 -1.01 7.16
CA PHE A 59 14.66 0.10 7.42
C PHE A 59 15.20 1.37 6.77
N CYS A 60 14.30 2.12 6.12
CA CYS A 60 14.57 3.43 5.53
C CYS A 60 13.56 4.43 6.12
N PRO A 61 13.98 5.43 6.89
CA PRO A 61 13.11 6.57 7.22
C PRO A 61 12.60 7.18 5.92
N CYS A 62 11.27 7.34 5.79
CA CYS A 62 10.68 7.79 4.53
C CYS A 62 9.32 8.45 4.77
N ASP A 63 9.26 9.74 4.49
CA ASP A 63 8.01 10.48 4.33
C ASP A 63 7.64 10.50 2.84
N VAL A 64 6.50 9.90 2.49
CA VAL A 64 6.02 9.85 1.10
C VAL A 64 5.55 11.22 0.58
N THR A 65 5.41 12.21 1.46
CA THR A 65 5.11 13.61 1.08
C THR A 65 6.37 14.38 0.68
N ASP A 66 7.56 13.91 1.08
CA ASP A 66 8.87 14.45 0.71
C ASP A 66 9.46 13.65 -0.45
N TYR A 67 9.41 14.21 -1.67
CA TYR A 67 9.89 13.50 -2.87
C TYR A 67 11.38 13.12 -2.80
N PRO A 68 12.31 14.00 -2.43
CA PRO A 68 13.72 13.66 -2.24
C PRO A 68 13.93 12.49 -1.28
N GLN A 69 13.29 12.50 -0.12
CA GLN A 69 13.41 11.44 0.87
C GLN A 69 12.85 10.12 0.35
N PHE A 70 11.74 10.16 -0.39
CA PHE A 70 11.16 8.96 -1.00
C PHE A 70 12.07 8.40 -2.11
N GLU A 71 12.70 9.25 -2.91
CA GLU A 71 13.70 8.82 -3.92
C GLU A 71 14.93 8.19 -3.23
N GLU A 72 15.42 8.76 -2.13
CA GLU A 72 16.52 8.20 -1.35
C GLU A 72 16.20 6.80 -0.81
N ALA A 73 14.97 6.54 -0.39
CA ALA A 73 14.53 5.22 0.04
C ALA A 73 14.64 4.17 -1.09
N PHE A 74 14.32 4.54 -2.35
CA PHE A 74 14.55 3.67 -3.52
C PHE A 74 16.04 3.42 -3.74
N GLN A 75 16.86 4.47 -3.74
CA GLN A 75 18.30 4.37 -3.97
C GLN A 75 18.99 3.52 -2.91
N THR A 76 18.61 3.71 -1.62
CA THR A 76 19.10 2.92 -0.50
C THR A 76 18.69 1.46 -0.63
N THR A 77 17.44 1.19 -1.00
CA THR A 77 16.95 -0.17 -1.25
C THR A 77 17.78 -0.86 -2.33
N ILE A 78 17.99 -0.20 -3.46
CA ILE A 78 18.79 -0.74 -4.58
C ILE A 78 20.23 -1.02 -4.13
N SER A 79 20.85 -0.07 -3.45
CA SER A 79 22.25 -0.19 -2.99
C SER A 79 22.43 -1.31 -1.96
N LYS A 80 21.51 -1.46 -1.00
CA LYS A 80 21.64 -2.41 0.11
C LYS A 80 21.10 -3.80 -0.19
N LEU A 81 20.02 -3.90 -0.97
CA LEU A 81 19.35 -5.18 -1.25
C LEU A 81 19.58 -5.68 -2.67
N GLY A 82 20.16 -4.87 -3.56
CA GLY A 82 20.57 -5.27 -4.90
C GLY A 82 19.55 -5.00 -6.00
N GLY A 83 18.48 -4.26 -5.73
CA GLY A 83 17.45 -3.90 -6.72
C GLY A 83 16.11 -3.55 -6.08
N VAL A 84 15.09 -3.36 -6.91
CA VAL A 84 13.67 -3.30 -6.54
C VAL A 84 12.88 -4.05 -7.61
N ASP A 85 12.04 -5.00 -7.20
CA ASP A 85 11.14 -5.78 -8.08
C ASP A 85 9.66 -5.49 -7.77
N ILE A 86 9.37 -5.13 -6.51
CA ILE A 86 8.02 -4.95 -5.97
C ILE A 86 7.98 -3.64 -5.21
N VAL A 87 7.03 -2.80 -5.52
CA VAL A 87 6.73 -1.58 -4.74
C VAL A 87 5.32 -1.70 -4.19
N VAL A 88 5.17 -1.54 -2.86
CA VAL A 88 3.86 -1.52 -2.20
C VAL A 88 3.63 -0.12 -1.62
N ASN A 89 2.79 0.66 -2.28
CA ASN A 89 2.34 1.96 -1.79
C ASN A 89 1.26 1.73 -0.73
N SER A 90 1.67 1.64 0.56
CA SER A 90 0.77 1.33 1.67
C SER A 90 0.66 2.44 2.71
N ALA A 91 1.53 3.46 2.67
CA ALA A 91 1.38 4.63 3.54
C ALA A 91 0.00 5.28 3.34
N SER A 92 -0.72 5.51 4.43
CA SER A 92 -2.07 6.07 4.39
C SER A 92 -2.46 6.71 5.72
N VAL A 93 -3.22 7.80 5.63
CA VAL A 93 -3.89 8.48 6.73
C VAL A 93 -5.39 8.33 6.53
N MET A 94 -6.16 8.12 7.61
CA MET A 94 -7.62 8.09 7.62
C MET A 94 -8.11 9.14 8.62
N ASN A 95 -8.11 10.40 8.18
CA ASN A 95 -8.42 11.53 9.03
C ASN A 95 -8.82 12.78 8.23
N ASP A 96 -10.09 12.89 7.90
CA ASP A 96 -10.63 14.02 7.10
C ASP A 96 -10.45 15.40 7.78
N ARG A 97 -10.19 15.46 9.10
CA ARG A 97 -9.85 16.74 9.75
C ARG A 97 -8.50 17.29 9.30
N LEU A 98 -7.61 16.41 8.86
CA LEU A 98 -6.30 16.74 8.30
C LEU A 98 -6.30 16.46 6.78
N TRP A 99 -7.37 16.89 6.10
CA TRP A 99 -7.64 16.50 4.70
C TRP A 99 -6.50 16.86 3.73
N GLU A 100 -5.78 17.96 3.94
CA GLU A 100 -4.64 18.33 3.09
C GLU A 100 -3.51 17.30 3.20
N LEU A 101 -3.15 16.94 4.44
CA LEU A 101 -2.18 15.87 4.70
C LEU A 101 -2.68 14.53 4.18
N GLU A 102 -3.96 14.23 4.37
CA GLU A 102 -4.57 12.99 3.89
C GLU A 102 -4.49 12.85 2.37
N VAL A 103 -4.77 13.92 1.63
CA VAL A 103 -4.63 13.95 0.17
C VAL A 103 -3.16 13.81 -0.23
N ASP A 104 -2.25 14.48 0.47
CA ASP A 104 -0.83 14.43 0.12
C ASP A 104 -0.22 13.05 0.39
N VAL A 105 -0.57 12.38 1.48
CA VAL A 105 -0.13 11.02 1.77
C VAL A 105 -0.82 10.00 0.86
N ASN A 106 -2.17 9.99 0.84
CA ASN A 106 -2.95 8.91 0.25
C ASN A 106 -2.98 8.94 -1.28
N LEU A 107 -2.86 10.11 -1.88
CA LEU A 107 -2.91 10.27 -3.34
C LEU A 107 -1.56 10.72 -3.92
N ASN A 108 -1.04 11.87 -3.50
CA ASN A 108 0.23 12.36 -4.04
C ASN A 108 1.40 11.42 -3.70
N GLY A 109 1.42 10.85 -2.48
CA GLY A 109 2.40 9.83 -2.09
C GLY A 109 2.36 8.59 -2.98
N VAL A 110 1.15 8.12 -3.34
CA VAL A 110 0.98 7.02 -4.30
C VAL A 110 1.45 7.40 -5.70
N ILE A 111 1.15 8.63 -6.16
CA ILE A 111 1.63 9.13 -7.46
C ILE A 111 3.16 9.17 -7.47
N ARG A 112 3.79 9.73 -6.43
CA ARG A 112 5.26 9.76 -6.30
C ARG A 112 5.86 8.35 -6.34
N GLY A 113 5.28 7.41 -5.56
CA GLY A 113 5.72 6.01 -5.54
C GLY A 113 5.59 5.31 -6.90
N LEU A 114 4.50 5.56 -7.64
CA LEU A 114 4.33 5.07 -9.00
C LEU A 114 5.38 5.62 -9.96
N LEU A 115 5.60 6.93 -9.95
CA LEU A 115 6.59 7.57 -10.84
C LEU A 115 8.01 7.10 -10.54
N LEU A 116 8.38 6.97 -9.26
CA LEU A 116 9.66 6.40 -8.84
C LEU A 116 9.77 4.92 -9.25
N ALA A 117 8.71 4.12 -9.07
CA ALA A 117 8.69 2.75 -9.52
C ALA A 117 8.92 2.64 -11.04
N PHE A 118 8.22 3.43 -11.85
CA PHE A 118 8.46 3.44 -13.30
C PHE A 118 9.87 3.90 -13.66
N ARG A 119 10.45 4.84 -12.91
CA ARG A 119 11.83 5.31 -13.14
C ARG A 119 12.87 4.23 -12.84
N PHE A 120 12.72 3.47 -11.76
CA PHE A 120 13.72 2.49 -11.33
C PHE A 120 13.48 1.07 -11.83
N LEU A 121 12.23 0.69 -12.09
CA LEU A 121 11.86 -0.64 -12.55
C LEU A 121 11.65 -0.71 -14.07
N GLY A 122 11.32 0.42 -14.71
CA GLY A 122 10.93 0.44 -16.12
C GLY A 122 12.01 -0.05 -17.06
N ARG A 123 11.66 -1.01 -17.94
CA ARG A 123 12.57 -1.56 -18.96
C ARG A 123 13.02 -0.52 -19.96
N ASP A 124 12.16 0.43 -20.28
CA ASP A 124 12.46 1.61 -21.11
C ASP A 124 13.58 2.49 -20.53
N ARG A 125 13.90 2.30 -19.26
CA ARG A 125 14.95 3.00 -18.50
C ARG A 125 16.07 2.08 -18.00
N GLY A 126 16.12 0.85 -18.51
CA GLY A 126 17.13 -0.15 -18.14
C GLY A 126 16.82 -0.94 -16.87
N GLY A 127 15.62 -0.79 -16.32
CA GLY A 127 15.16 -1.56 -15.16
C GLY A 127 14.69 -2.99 -15.52
N PRO A 128 14.43 -3.84 -14.52
CA PRO A 128 14.04 -5.25 -14.74
C PRO A 128 12.57 -5.44 -15.12
N GLY A 129 11.74 -4.42 -15.03
CA GLY A 129 10.30 -4.54 -14.91
C GLY A 129 9.91 -4.88 -13.46
N GLY A 130 8.63 -5.18 -13.21
CA GLY A 130 8.20 -5.55 -11.86
C GLY A 130 6.71 -5.35 -11.60
N ILE A 131 6.38 -5.06 -10.36
CA ILE A 131 4.99 -4.81 -9.97
C ILE A 131 4.87 -3.69 -8.93
N VAL A 132 3.87 -2.85 -9.10
CA VAL A 132 3.43 -1.89 -8.09
C VAL A 132 2.07 -2.33 -7.55
N VAL A 133 1.95 -2.42 -6.24
CA VAL A 133 0.68 -2.67 -5.54
C VAL A 133 0.29 -1.39 -4.80
N ASN A 134 -0.81 -0.78 -5.21
CA ASN A 134 -1.37 0.37 -4.52
C ASN A 134 -2.39 -0.10 -3.48
N THR A 135 -2.30 0.39 -2.25
CA THR A 135 -3.31 0.11 -1.23
C THR A 135 -4.51 1.05 -1.40
N GLY A 136 -5.55 0.52 -2.02
CA GLY A 136 -6.87 1.13 -2.10
C GLY A 136 -7.65 0.99 -0.80
N SER A 137 -8.96 0.81 -0.89
CA SER A 137 -9.85 0.50 0.24
C SER A 137 -11.15 -0.11 -0.26
N SER A 138 -11.86 -0.83 0.59
CA SER A 138 -13.26 -1.25 0.35
C SER A 138 -14.18 -0.05 0.10
N CYS A 139 -13.84 1.13 0.62
CA CYS A 139 -14.60 2.36 0.35
C CYS A 139 -14.55 2.80 -1.12
N SER A 140 -13.66 2.23 -1.94
CA SER A 140 -13.70 2.43 -3.40
C SER A 140 -14.92 1.75 -4.07
N THR A 141 -15.61 0.83 -3.38
CA THR A 141 -16.86 0.22 -3.85
C THR A 141 -18.08 0.74 -3.11
N GLN A 142 -17.94 1.01 -1.82
CA GLN A 142 -18.99 1.50 -0.95
C GLN A 142 -18.46 2.72 -0.18
N PRO A 143 -18.77 3.94 -0.64
CA PRO A 143 -18.28 5.17 -0.03
C PRO A 143 -18.62 5.26 1.47
N LEU A 144 -17.65 5.73 2.27
CA LEU A 144 -17.89 6.09 3.66
C LEU A 144 -18.43 7.52 3.72
N VAL A 145 -19.67 7.66 4.18
CA VAL A 145 -20.32 8.98 4.30
C VAL A 145 -19.62 9.84 5.35
N SER A 146 -19.08 9.21 6.38
CA SER A 146 -18.38 9.89 7.48
C SER A 146 -16.99 10.39 7.14
N LEU A 147 -16.38 9.87 6.08
CA LEU A 147 -15.02 10.19 5.63
C LEU A 147 -14.98 10.44 4.11
N PRO A 148 -15.61 11.54 3.63
CA PRO A 148 -15.71 11.81 2.20
C PRO A 148 -14.36 12.08 1.51
N VAL A 149 -13.39 12.72 2.20
CA VAL A 149 -12.06 12.98 1.63
C VAL A 149 -11.24 11.71 1.54
N PHE A 150 -11.21 10.90 2.59
CA PHE A 150 -10.59 9.56 2.54
C PHE A 150 -11.16 8.74 1.39
N THR A 151 -12.48 8.69 1.27
CA THR A 151 -13.17 7.98 0.19
C THR A 151 -12.73 8.48 -1.18
N ALA A 152 -12.66 9.79 -1.38
CA ALA A 152 -12.22 10.39 -2.64
C ALA A 152 -10.78 9.99 -2.98
N THR A 153 -9.84 10.04 -2.00
CA THR A 153 -8.44 9.62 -2.23
C THR A 153 -8.35 8.17 -2.67
N LYS A 154 -9.14 7.27 -2.06
CA LYS A 154 -9.09 5.83 -2.38
C LYS A 154 -9.76 5.51 -3.73
N HIS A 155 -10.78 6.24 -4.14
CA HIS A 155 -11.31 6.16 -5.52
C HIS A 155 -10.28 6.65 -6.54
N ALA A 156 -9.59 7.76 -6.25
CA ALA A 156 -8.53 8.27 -7.12
C ALA A 156 -7.38 7.26 -7.29
N VAL A 157 -6.97 6.58 -6.22
CA VAL A 157 -5.95 5.51 -6.27
C VAL A 157 -6.40 4.35 -7.16
N ALA A 158 -7.67 3.96 -7.10
CA ALA A 158 -8.20 2.90 -7.94
C ALA A 158 -8.22 3.31 -9.43
N ALA A 159 -8.65 4.54 -9.73
CA ALA A 159 -8.61 5.08 -11.09
C ALA A 159 -7.18 5.18 -11.64
N LEU A 160 -6.23 5.66 -10.81
CA LEU A 160 -4.81 5.74 -11.13
C LEU A 160 -4.22 4.35 -11.43
N THR A 161 -4.58 3.35 -10.61
CA THR A 161 -4.16 1.96 -10.81
C THR A 161 -4.64 1.40 -12.14
N ARG A 162 -5.90 1.64 -12.49
CA ARG A 162 -6.47 1.20 -13.77
C ARG A 162 -5.75 1.85 -14.95
N SER A 163 -5.53 3.16 -14.87
CA SER A 163 -4.87 3.92 -15.94
C SER A 163 -3.42 3.49 -16.15
N TYR A 164 -2.60 3.47 -15.09
CA TYR A 164 -1.19 3.04 -15.19
C TYR A 164 -1.03 1.53 -15.38
N GLY A 165 -2.06 0.75 -15.06
CA GLY A 165 -2.09 -0.69 -15.30
C GLY A 165 -2.48 -1.09 -16.72
N ASP A 166 -2.82 -0.14 -17.59
CA ASP A 166 -3.13 -0.40 -18.99
C ASP A 166 -1.97 -1.09 -19.73
N GLN A 167 -2.32 -1.90 -20.71
CA GLN A 167 -1.36 -2.69 -21.47
C GLN A 167 -0.32 -1.81 -22.18
N TYR A 168 -0.67 -0.54 -22.51
CA TYR A 168 0.27 0.43 -23.06
C TYR A 168 1.48 0.62 -22.13
N HIS A 169 1.24 0.88 -20.85
CA HIS A 169 2.32 1.07 -19.86
C HIS A 169 3.09 -0.22 -19.58
N VAL A 170 2.38 -1.34 -19.50
CA VAL A 170 3.02 -2.67 -19.28
C VAL A 170 3.96 -3.01 -20.42
N ASN A 171 3.54 -2.81 -21.66
CA ASN A 171 4.38 -3.07 -22.84
C ASN A 171 5.63 -2.18 -22.88
N LEU A 172 5.49 -0.92 -22.49
CA LEU A 172 6.59 0.03 -22.47
C LEU A 172 7.59 -0.26 -21.36
N THR A 173 7.09 -0.50 -20.15
CA THR A 173 7.92 -0.51 -18.94
C THR A 173 8.19 -1.89 -18.36
N GLY A 174 7.37 -2.89 -18.70
CA GLY A 174 7.37 -4.20 -18.05
C GLY A 174 6.89 -4.16 -16.59
N VAL A 175 6.29 -3.05 -16.15
CA VAL A 175 5.77 -2.87 -14.79
C VAL A 175 4.26 -3.06 -14.78
N ARG A 176 3.79 -4.04 -14.00
CA ARG A 176 2.35 -4.20 -13.71
C ARG A 176 1.94 -3.28 -12.55
N VAL A 177 0.73 -2.76 -12.61
CA VAL A 177 0.15 -1.95 -11.52
C VAL A 177 -1.19 -2.54 -11.12
N VAL A 178 -1.37 -2.85 -9.84
CA VAL A 178 -2.59 -3.46 -9.30
C VAL A 178 -3.02 -2.76 -8.01
N ALA A 179 -4.29 -2.83 -7.63
CA ALA A 179 -4.76 -2.33 -6.35
C ALA A 179 -5.21 -3.47 -5.42
N LEU A 180 -4.75 -3.41 -4.17
CA LEU A 180 -5.30 -4.17 -3.06
C LEU A 180 -6.22 -3.26 -2.26
N CYS A 181 -7.51 -3.59 -2.19
CA CYS A 181 -8.55 -2.79 -1.56
C CYS A 181 -9.04 -3.48 -0.27
N PRO A 182 -8.38 -3.24 0.89
CA PRO A 182 -8.76 -3.90 2.12
C PRO A 182 -10.01 -3.27 2.74
N SER A 183 -10.80 -4.08 3.41
CA SER A 183 -11.68 -3.59 4.47
C SER A 183 -10.84 -3.12 5.66
N PRO A 184 -11.35 -2.18 6.49
CA PRO A 184 -10.62 -1.72 7.65
C PRO A 184 -10.39 -2.86 8.65
N THR A 185 -9.28 -2.80 9.40
CA THR A 185 -9.08 -3.64 10.58
C THR A 185 -9.80 -3.03 11.79
N GLU A 186 -10.07 -3.83 12.81
CA GLU A 186 -10.62 -3.33 14.09
C GLU A 186 -9.73 -2.21 14.67
N ALA A 187 -8.41 -2.38 14.59
CA ALA A 187 -7.46 -1.37 15.05
C ALA A 187 -7.56 -0.04 14.26
N ALA A 188 -7.81 -0.10 12.95
CA ALA A 188 -8.00 1.09 12.12
C ALA A 188 -9.30 1.84 12.48
N LEU A 189 -10.31 1.15 12.98
CA LEU A 189 -11.59 1.72 13.41
C LEU A 189 -11.60 2.13 14.88
N ALA A 190 -10.61 1.71 15.66
CA ALA A 190 -10.56 1.98 17.09
C ALA A 190 -10.31 3.47 17.41
N GLY A 191 -10.78 3.90 18.58
CA GLY A 191 -10.56 5.24 19.12
C GLY A 191 -11.74 6.18 18.91
N ASP A 192 -11.52 7.44 19.28
CA ASP A 192 -12.55 8.49 19.20
C ASP A 192 -12.72 8.97 17.75
N PRO A 193 -13.90 8.75 17.11
CA PRO A 193 -14.13 9.18 15.73
C PRO A 193 -14.06 10.70 15.56
N ARG A 194 -14.37 11.48 16.59
CA ARG A 194 -14.33 12.96 16.55
C ARG A 194 -12.94 13.51 16.23
N LYS A 195 -11.90 12.72 16.40
CA LYS A 195 -10.52 13.07 16.01
C LYS A 195 -10.25 12.89 14.52
N ARG A 196 -11.15 12.27 13.75
CA ARG A 196 -10.97 11.88 12.36
C ARG A 196 -12.01 12.46 11.41
N ILE A 197 -13.26 12.56 11.85
CA ILE A 197 -14.37 13.12 11.04
C ILE A 197 -14.30 14.66 11.02
N LEU A 198 -14.84 15.28 9.99
CA LEU A 198 -14.80 16.73 9.75
C LEU A 198 -15.49 17.52 10.90
N SER A 199 -16.64 17.05 11.37
CA SER A 199 -17.39 17.66 12.47
C SER A 199 -18.21 16.63 13.23
N GLY A 200 -18.78 17.01 14.40
CA GLY A 200 -19.65 16.13 15.19
C GLY A 200 -20.92 15.66 14.48
N GLU A 201 -21.36 16.37 13.46
CA GLU A 201 -22.52 16.00 12.63
C GLU A 201 -22.33 14.66 11.90
N TYR A 202 -21.08 14.27 11.66
CA TYR A 202 -20.73 12.99 11.02
C TYR A 202 -20.69 11.79 11.98
N GLU A 203 -20.88 11.97 13.28
CA GLU A 203 -20.80 10.85 14.27
C GLU A 203 -21.81 9.74 13.96
N GLN A 204 -23.05 10.11 13.61
CA GLN A 204 -24.08 9.11 13.26
C GLN A 204 -23.74 8.35 11.97
N ALA A 205 -23.18 9.07 10.97
CA ALA A 205 -22.71 8.45 9.75
C ALA A 205 -21.57 7.48 10.02
N TRP A 206 -20.61 7.86 10.88
CA TRP A 206 -19.52 6.98 11.32
C TRP A 206 -20.02 5.68 11.93
N GLN A 207 -20.98 5.75 12.86
CA GLN A 207 -21.56 4.55 13.48
C GLN A 207 -22.21 3.61 12.45
N LYS A 208 -22.91 4.19 11.47
CA LYS A 208 -23.53 3.42 10.39
C LYS A 208 -22.46 2.78 9.48
N ASP A 209 -21.45 3.54 9.09
CA ASP A 209 -20.37 3.07 8.22
C ASP A 209 -19.61 1.91 8.86
N ILE A 210 -19.22 2.03 10.15
CA ILE A 210 -18.55 0.95 10.89
C ILE A 210 -19.44 -0.28 11.02
N GLY A 211 -20.71 -0.09 11.39
CA GLY A 211 -21.64 -1.20 11.59
C GLY A 211 -21.93 -2.00 10.32
N SER A 212 -21.75 -1.40 9.15
CA SER A 212 -21.95 -2.03 7.84
C SER A 212 -20.69 -2.59 7.19
N THR A 213 -19.50 -2.25 7.72
CA THR A 213 -18.22 -2.63 7.11
C THR A 213 -17.56 -3.78 7.88
N PRO A 214 -17.46 -4.98 7.29
CA PRO A 214 -16.80 -6.10 7.96
C PRO A 214 -15.30 -5.83 8.12
N ALA A 215 -14.79 -5.99 9.34
CA ALA A 215 -13.36 -5.84 9.60
C ALA A 215 -12.55 -7.02 9.01
N VAL A 216 -11.34 -6.73 8.52
CA VAL A 216 -10.40 -7.75 8.04
C VAL A 216 -9.34 -8.05 9.10
N LYS A 217 -8.95 -9.32 9.22
CA LYS A 217 -7.83 -9.72 10.07
C LYS A 217 -6.50 -9.35 9.40
N PRO A 218 -5.54 -8.74 10.12
CA PRO A 218 -4.27 -8.31 9.55
C PRO A 218 -3.51 -9.42 8.80
N GLU A 219 -3.51 -10.64 9.31
CA GLU A 219 -2.79 -11.78 8.71
C GLU A 219 -3.35 -12.18 7.33
N ASN A 220 -4.62 -11.90 7.08
CA ASN A 220 -5.24 -12.19 5.79
C ASN A 220 -4.79 -11.20 4.71
N LEU A 221 -4.42 -9.98 5.10
CA LEU A 221 -3.93 -8.96 4.18
C LEU A 221 -2.58 -9.34 3.59
N GLY A 222 -1.66 -9.85 4.40
CA GLY A 222 -0.38 -10.34 3.92
C GLY A 222 -0.53 -11.48 2.90
N LYS A 223 -1.35 -12.48 3.21
CA LYS A 223 -1.65 -13.60 2.29
C LYS A 223 -2.30 -13.13 1.00
N ALA A 224 -3.26 -12.20 1.09
CA ALA A 224 -3.92 -11.61 -0.06
C ALA A 224 -2.93 -10.84 -0.95
N LEU A 225 -2.00 -10.09 -0.36
CA LEU A 225 -0.94 -9.42 -1.11
C LEU A 225 -0.13 -10.40 -1.95
N ILE A 226 0.31 -11.51 -1.36
CA ILE A 226 1.08 -12.53 -2.08
C ILE A 226 0.29 -13.09 -3.26
N GLU A 227 -0.97 -13.45 -3.06
CA GLU A 227 -1.83 -13.97 -4.12
C GLU A 227 -2.02 -12.95 -5.26
N ILE A 228 -2.27 -11.68 -4.92
CA ILE A 228 -2.42 -10.59 -5.88
C ILE A 228 -1.13 -10.37 -6.68
N ILE A 229 0.03 -10.31 -6.03
CA ILE A 229 1.32 -10.18 -6.73
C ILE A 229 1.53 -11.31 -7.74
N GLN A 230 1.18 -12.54 -7.37
CA GLN A 230 1.40 -13.71 -8.20
C GLN A 230 0.42 -13.81 -9.38
N LYS A 231 -0.86 -13.46 -9.19
CA LYS A 231 -1.96 -13.82 -10.10
C LYS A 231 -2.65 -12.62 -10.76
N ALA A 232 -2.69 -11.44 -10.11
CA ALA A 232 -3.52 -10.33 -10.57
C ALA A 232 -3.07 -9.77 -11.93
N PRO A 233 -3.96 -9.59 -12.89
CA PRO A 233 -3.67 -8.86 -14.11
C PRO A 233 -3.42 -7.39 -13.81
N SER A 234 -2.60 -6.72 -14.63
CA SER A 234 -2.35 -5.29 -14.49
C SER A 234 -3.63 -4.48 -14.72
N GLY A 235 -3.81 -3.41 -13.95
CA GLY A 235 -4.99 -2.55 -13.97
C GLY A 235 -6.15 -3.04 -13.10
N SER A 236 -6.06 -4.25 -12.53
CA SER A 236 -7.12 -4.83 -11.70
C SER A 236 -7.10 -4.33 -10.26
N SER A 237 -8.28 -4.31 -9.63
CA SER A 237 -8.48 -3.97 -8.22
C SER A 237 -9.10 -5.15 -7.47
N TRP A 238 -8.61 -5.43 -6.28
CA TRP A 238 -8.95 -6.64 -5.54
C TRP A 238 -9.42 -6.30 -4.13
N LEU A 239 -10.68 -6.61 -3.84
CA LEU A 239 -11.28 -6.46 -2.51
C LEU A 239 -10.80 -7.59 -1.58
N VAL A 240 -10.39 -7.21 -0.37
CA VAL A 240 -9.97 -8.15 0.67
C VAL A 240 -10.80 -7.92 1.93
N GLU A 241 -11.70 -8.86 2.21
CA GLU A 241 -12.63 -8.82 3.32
C GLU A 241 -12.51 -10.09 4.17
N ASN A 242 -12.58 -9.95 5.50
CA ASN A 242 -12.60 -11.08 6.43
C ASN A 242 -11.54 -12.17 6.10
N SER A 243 -11.95 -13.43 6.21
CA SER A 243 -11.12 -14.62 5.90
C SER A 243 -11.39 -15.16 4.49
N ARG A 244 -11.95 -14.33 3.59
CA ARG A 244 -12.24 -14.73 2.21
C ARG A 244 -11.04 -14.51 1.30
N PRO A 245 -10.88 -15.31 0.24
CA PRO A 245 -9.89 -15.02 -0.81
C PRO A 245 -10.12 -13.64 -1.42
N PRO A 246 -9.06 -12.98 -1.92
CA PRO A 246 -9.20 -11.74 -2.65
C PRO A 246 -10.19 -11.88 -3.81
N LYS A 247 -11.07 -10.89 -3.97
CA LYS A 247 -12.06 -10.86 -5.05
C LYS A 247 -11.78 -9.68 -5.97
N GLU A 248 -11.64 -9.93 -7.26
CA GLU A 248 -11.54 -8.85 -8.24
C GLU A 248 -12.84 -8.02 -8.26
N ILE A 249 -12.69 -6.70 -8.30
CA ILE A 249 -13.79 -5.75 -8.35
C ILE A 249 -13.69 -4.84 -9.56
N ILE A 250 -14.84 -4.60 -10.20
CA ILE A 250 -14.96 -3.64 -11.31
C ILE A 250 -15.47 -2.34 -10.73
N LEU A 251 -14.60 -1.33 -10.68
CA LEU A 251 -14.92 -0.03 -10.07
C LEU A 251 -15.47 0.99 -11.08
N PHE A 252 -15.20 0.78 -12.36
CA PHE A 252 -15.63 1.67 -13.43
C PHE A 252 -16.06 0.81 -14.62
N SER A 253 -17.33 0.77 -14.90
CA SER A 253 -17.93 0.15 -16.11
C SER A 253 -18.11 1.18 -17.22
#